data_26c07b957df84d4dc77cb2e511ff2c2d
#
_entry.id   26c07b957df84d4dc77cb2e511ff2c2d
#
_cell.length_a   1.000
_cell.length_b   1.000
_cell.length_c   1.000
_cell.angle_alpha   90.00
_cell.angle_beta   90.00
_cell.angle_gamma   90.00
#
_symmetry.space_group_name_H-M   'P 1'
#
loop_
_entity.id
_entity.type
_entity.pdbx_description
1 polymer ?
#
loop_
_entity_poly.entity_id
_entity_poly.type
_entity_poly.pdbx_seq_one_letter_code
_entity_poly.pdbx_strand_id
1 'polypeptide(L)'
;MTTTTATAAAASHAPARTGRPLVHRLMPAAEAAALIAAGHACMVAGDEAVLRQLPRGLWVGGSIPYFMAAEGGVCSRTHVFVTEVPAQAGRPVTAVYDASTLPGVCRDAPLHGYTLLTLPAFSAVHEAYAQESPGYDDMFMRPLVGWISGVHLSELQRARPCVVHGPDGQVYTDRGVALHVPLPLTHYAHVDIVNLFRPGHGPVIEFEHGGFTAHECRIDGHRRNLHDWMAEHAHDMRLPLVADYCGAHVNVSIKALNAEQ
;
A
#
# COMPACT_ATOMS: atom_id res chain seq x y z
N MET A 1 41.24 28.41 25.23
CA MET A 1 40.54 28.39 23.93
C MET A 1 39.20 27.69 24.13
N THR A 2 38.15 28.46 24.31
CA THR A 2 36.81 27.97 24.62
C THR A 2 35.99 27.97 23.33
N THR A 3 35.64 26.78 22.84
CA THR A 3 34.87 26.62 21.63
C THR A 3 33.39 26.64 21.99
N THR A 4 32.69 27.72 21.64
CA THR A 4 31.26 27.85 21.80
C THR A 4 30.57 27.22 20.61
N THR A 5 29.86 26.11 20.83
CA THR A 5 29.03 25.46 19.82
C THR A 5 27.65 26.14 19.83
N ALA A 6 27.35 26.89 18.78
CA ALA A 6 26.01 27.45 18.59
C ALA A 6 25.09 26.40 17.96
N THR A 7 24.10 25.95 18.72
CA THR A 7 23.03 25.10 18.23
C THR A 7 21.98 26.00 17.58
N ALA A 8 21.88 25.96 16.25
CA ALA A 8 20.82 26.64 15.53
C ALA A 8 19.52 25.81 15.67
N ALA A 9 18.56 26.33 16.42
CA ALA A 9 17.21 25.82 16.45
C ALA A 9 16.52 26.16 15.12
N ALA A 10 16.26 25.14 14.31
CA ALA A 10 15.43 25.27 13.12
C ALA A 10 13.98 25.50 13.57
N ALA A 11 13.50 26.72 13.44
CA ALA A 11 12.10 27.05 13.63
C ALA A 11 11.31 26.41 12.50
N SER A 12 10.59 25.34 12.80
CA SER A 12 9.58 24.74 11.92
C SER A 12 8.44 25.74 11.74
N HIS A 13 8.47 26.51 10.66
CA HIS A 13 7.31 27.27 10.19
C HIS A 13 6.36 26.31 9.47
N ALA A 14 5.47 25.67 10.24
CA ALA A 14 4.30 25.05 9.65
C ALA A 14 3.39 26.18 9.12
N PRO A 15 3.02 26.20 7.83
CA PRO A 15 2.09 27.19 7.31
C PRO A 15 0.75 27.03 8.03
N ALA A 16 0.16 28.17 8.44
CA ALA A 16 -1.16 28.22 9.06
C ALA A 16 -2.18 27.51 8.14
N ARG A 17 -2.72 26.39 8.62
CA ARG A 17 -3.74 25.60 7.91
C ARG A 17 -5.07 26.36 7.94
N THR A 18 -5.32 27.19 6.92
CA THR A 18 -6.64 27.76 6.65
C THR A 18 -7.44 26.73 5.84
N GLY A 19 -8.28 25.94 6.53
CA GLY A 19 -9.13 24.97 5.86
C GLY A 19 -9.60 23.86 6.81
N ARG A 20 -10.68 23.19 6.44
CA ARG A 20 -11.14 21.97 7.09
C ARG A 20 -10.01 20.92 7.13
N PRO A 21 -9.79 20.19 8.23
CA PRO A 21 -8.85 19.08 8.28
C PRO A 21 -9.19 18.06 7.19
N LEU A 22 -8.15 17.51 6.52
CA LEU A 22 -8.33 16.41 5.57
C LEU A 22 -8.89 15.18 6.29
N VAL A 23 -9.76 14.49 5.61
CA VAL A 23 -10.29 13.21 6.11
C VAL A 23 -9.25 12.13 5.88
N HIS A 24 -8.82 11.50 6.96
CA HIS A 24 -7.96 10.32 6.95
C HIS A 24 -8.33 9.46 8.17
N ARG A 25 -9.45 8.73 8.06
CA ARG A 25 -10.00 7.98 9.20
C ARG A 25 -11.02 6.93 8.80
N LEU A 26 -11.27 6.03 9.72
CA LEU A 26 -12.39 5.10 9.66
C LEU A 26 -13.71 5.85 9.91
N MET A 27 -14.74 5.57 9.12
CA MET A 27 -16.06 6.20 9.23
C MET A 27 -17.19 5.30 8.72
N PRO A 28 -18.46 5.56 9.09
CA PRO A 28 -19.60 4.91 8.48
C PRO A 28 -19.66 5.14 6.97
N ALA A 29 -20.12 4.15 6.22
CA ALA A 29 -20.26 4.25 4.75
C ALA A 29 -21.11 5.43 4.29
N ALA A 30 -22.16 5.78 5.04
CA ALA A 30 -23.03 6.92 4.72
C ALA A 30 -22.28 8.26 4.77
N GLU A 31 -21.34 8.43 5.68
CA GLU A 31 -20.50 9.62 5.77
C GLU A 31 -19.53 9.70 4.59
N ALA A 32 -18.90 8.57 4.22
CA ALA A 32 -18.06 8.49 3.03
C ALA A 32 -18.86 8.80 1.75
N ALA A 33 -20.06 8.26 1.64
CA ALA A 33 -20.96 8.54 0.52
C ALA A 33 -21.28 10.04 0.40
N ALA A 34 -21.51 10.72 1.51
CA ALA A 34 -21.73 12.18 1.52
C ALA A 34 -20.50 12.97 1.03
N LEU A 35 -19.28 12.56 1.42
CA LEU A 35 -18.04 13.17 0.93
C LEU A 35 -17.88 13.00 -0.58
N ILE A 36 -18.11 11.78 -1.08
CA ILE A 36 -18.02 11.48 -2.51
C ILE A 36 -19.07 12.28 -3.29
N ALA A 37 -20.32 12.32 -2.82
CA ALA A 37 -21.41 13.08 -3.44
C ALA A 37 -21.14 14.60 -3.44
N ALA A 38 -20.40 15.10 -2.45
CA ALA A 38 -19.95 16.49 -2.41
C ALA A 38 -18.77 16.79 -3.38
N GLY A 39 -18.31 15.78 -4.14
CA GLY A 39 -17.26 15.94 -5.15
C GLY A 39 -15.84 15.81 -4.61
N HIS A 40 -15.64 15.33 -3.39
CA HIS A 40 -14.31 15.09 -2.84
C HIS A 40 -13.65 13.89 -3.51
N ALA A 41 -12.39 14.05 -3.92
CA ALA A 41 -11.58 12.95 -4.43
C ALA A 41 -11.03 12.14 -3.26
N CYS A 42 -11.18 10.81 -3.32
CA CYS A 42 -10.85 9.94 -2.21
C CYS A 42 -10.21 8.62 -2.65
N MET A 43 -9.39 8.05 -1.79
CA MET A 43 -9.07 6.63 -1.78
C MET A 43 -9.83 5.97 -0.63
N VAL A 44 -10.51 4.85 -0.89
CA VAL A 44 -11.42 4.23 0.06
C VAL A 44 -11.08 2.76 0.26
N ALA A 45 -10.93 2.35 1.51
CA ALA A 45 -10.74 0.96 1.90
C ALA A 45 -11.97 0.48 2.68
N GLY A 46 -12.48 -0.71 2.38
CA GLY A 46 -13.67 -1.25 3.04
C GLY A 46 -14.00 -2.68 2.61
N ASP A 47 -14.96 -3.30 3.27
CA ASP A 47 -15.52 -4.56 2.79
C ASP A 47 -16.18 -4.38 1.41
N GLU A 48 -16.05 -5.35 0.51
CA GLU A 48 -16.61 -5.26 -0.85
C GLU A 48 -18.08 -4.89 -0.85
N ALA A 49 -18.87 -5.51 0.04
CA ALA A 49 -20.31 -5.26 0.12
C ALA A 49 -20.64 -3.81 0.44
N VAL A 50 -19.78 -3.14 1.20
CA VAL A 50 -19.93 -1.71 1.54
C VAL A 50 -19.44 -0.82 0.41
N LEU A 51 -18.30 -1.14 -0.20
CA LEU A 51 -17.75 -0.37 -1.33
C LEU A 51 -18.73 -0.32 -2.51
N ARG A 52 -19.42 -1.43 -2.80
CA ARG A 52 -20.43 -1.50 -3.87
C ARG A 52 -21.65 -0.58 -3.65
N GLN A 53 -21.87 -0.11 -2.43
CA GLN A 53 -22.98 0.79 -2.09
C GLN A 53 -22.59 2.27 -2.18
N LEU A 54 -21.29 2.57 -2.31
CA LEU A 54 -20.84 3.95 -2.43
C LEU A 54 -21.28 4.56 -3.78
N PRO A 55 -21.61 5.85 -3.81
CA PRO A 55 -22.02 6.51 -5.04
C PRO A 55 -20.86 6.60 -6.03
N ARG A 56 -21.20 6.73 -7.30
CA ARG A 56 -20.22 7.10 -8.34
C ARG A 56 -19.61 8.45 -8.02
N GLY A 57 -18.32 8.58 -8.27
CA GLY A 57 -17.58 9.80 -7.98
C GLY A 57 -16.10 9.65 -8.23
N LEU A 58 -15.33 10.68 -7.93
CA LEU A 58 -13.88 10.70 -8.14
C LEU A 58 -13.16 9.99 -6.98
N TRP A 59 -13.25 8.68 -6.96
CA TRP A 59 -12.59 7.85 -5.97
C TRP A 59 -12.12 6.54 -6.57
N VAL A 60 -11.11 5.94 -5.92
CA VAL A 60 -10.67 4.57 -6.15
C VAL A 60 -10.59 3.86 -4.81
N GLY A 61 -10.68 2.54 -4.79
CA GLY A 61 -10.58 1.82 -3.54
C GLY A 61 -10.39 0.32 -3.71
N GLY A 62 -10.34 -0.38 -2.60
CA GLY A 62 -10.18 -1.82 -2.60
C GLY A 62 -10.76 -2.47 -1.36
N SER A 63 -11.04 -3.76 -1.48
CA SER A 63 -11.60 -4.54 -0.40
C SER A 63 -10.56 -4.79 0.70
N ILE A 64 -10.93 -4.50 1.94
CA ILE A 64 -10.20 -4.89 3.15
C ILE A 64 -11.09 -4.62 4.38
N PRO A 65 -11.24 -5.53 5.34
CA PRO A 65 -11.98 -5.29 6.57
C PRO A 65 -11.09 -4.91 7.76
N TYR A 66 -9.78 -4.80 7.57
CA TYR A 66 -8.80 -4.52 8.64
C TYR A 66 -8.21 -3.13 8.47
N PHE A 67 -8.24 -2.36 9.55
CA PHE A 67 -7.81 -0.96 9.54
C PHE A 67 -6.91 -0.67 10.73
N MET A 68 -5.99 0.27 10.54
CA MET A 68 -5.28 0.93 11.63
C MET A 68 -5.98 2.26 11.89
N ALA A 69 -6.79 2.31 12.93
CA ALA A 69 -7.48 3.52 13.38
C ALA A 69 -6.68 4.21 14.50
N ALA A 70 -7.14 5.37 14.95
CA ALA A 70 -6.47 6.14 16.01
C ALA A 70 -6.38 5.36 17.33
N GLU A 71 -7.36 4.52 17.60
CA GLU A 71 -7.46 3.65 18.77
C GLU A 71 -6.72 2.31 18.63
N GLY A 72 -6.12 2.05 17.47
CA GLY A 72 -5.39 0.81 17.16
C GLY A 72 -5.99 0.02 16.01
N GLY A 73 -5.69 -1.28 15.96
CA GLY A 73 -6.19 -2.19 14.95
C GLY A 73 -7.70 -2.46 15.09
N VAL A 74 -8.45 -2.27 14.02
CA VAL A 74 -9.91 -2.47 13.96
C VAL A 74 -10.27 -3.40 12.81
N CYS A 75 -11.16 -4.37 13.06
CA CYS A 75 -11.81 -5.14 12.01
C CYS A 75 -13.26 -4.67 11.88
N SER A 76 -13.68 -4.22 10.70
CA SER A 76 -15.04 -3.76 10.44
C SER A 76 -15.48 -4.14 9.03
N ARG A 77 -16.72 -4.61 8.91
CA ARG A 77 -17.39 -4.88 7.63
C ARG A 77 -18.46 -3.87 7.28
N THR A 78 -18.61 -2.82 8.10
CA THR A 78 -19.65 -1.81 7.93
C THR A 78 -19.11 -0.39 7.82
N HIS A 79 -17.82 -0.20 8.15
CA HIS A 79 -17.12 1.06 8.05
C HIS A 79 -16.12 1.02 6.90
N VAL A 80 -15.79 2.19 6.41
CA VAL A 80 -14.74 2.39 5.40
C VAL A 80 -13.68 3.33 5.93
N PHE A 81 -12.43 3.09 5.55
CA PHE A 81 -11.34 4.03 5.79
C PHE A 81 -11.21 4.94 4.58
N VAL A 82 -11.35 6.23 4.80
CA VAL A 82 -11.29 7.24 3.74
C VAL A 82 -10.01 8.06 3.87
N THR A 83 -9.27 8.14 2.79
CA THR A 83 -8.15 9.07 2.59
C THR A 83 -8.57 10.09 1.53
N GLU A 84 -8.83 11.32 1.98
CA GLU A 84 -9.21 12.42 1.11
C GLU A 84 -7.99 13.04 0.43
N VAL A 85 -8.13 13.38 -0.85
CA VAL A 85 -7.13 14.14 -1.59
C VAL A 85 -7.19 15.60 -1.16
N PRO A 86 -6.05 16.28 -0.92
CA PRO A 86 -6.01 17.68 -0.53
C PRO A 86 -6.73 18.59 -1.54
N ALA A 87 -7.49 19.57 -1.04
CA ALA A 87 -8.20 20.54 -1.87
C ALA A 87 -7.26 21.41 -2.72
N GLN A 88 -6.00 21.55 -2.31
CA GLN A 88 -4.96 22.27 -3.07
C GLN A 88 -4.40 21.46 -4.25
N ALA A 89 -4.70 20.18 -4.33
CA ALA A 89 -4.34 19.38 -5.49
C ALA A 89 -5.06 19.90 -6.75
N GLY A 90 -4.43 19.73 -7.89
CA GLY A 90 -5.11 19.87 -9.16
C GLY A 90 -6.19 18.79 -9.30
N ARG A 91 -6.91 18.79 -10.43
CA ARG A 91 -7.95 17.77 -10.65
C ARG A 91 -7.33 16.38 -10.78
N PRO A 92 -7.60 15.45 -9.86
CA PRO A 92 -7.09 14.09 -9.96
C PRO A 92 -7.71 13.34 -11.15
N VAL A 93 -6.98 12.36 -11.65
CA VAL A 93 -7.41 11.46 -12.74
C VAL A 93 -7.34 10.02 -12.24
N THR A 94 -8.37 9.25 -12.53
CA THR A 94 -8.38 7.82 -12.24
C THR A 94 -7.95 7.01 -13.46
N ALA A 95 -7.30 5.89 -13.22
CA ALA A 95 -6.92 4.94 -14.27
C ALA A 95 -7.14 3.50 -13.79
N VAL A 96 -7.32 2.60 -14.75
CA VAL A 96 -7.46 1.16 -14.53
C VAL A 96 -6.37 0.45 -15.32
N TYR A 97 -5.63 -0.44 -14.68
CA TYR A 97 -4.50 -1.15 -15.27
C TYR A 97 -4.70 -2.66 -15.17
N ASP A 98 -4.50 -3.37 -16.25
CA ASP A 98 -4.25 -4.81 -16.24
C ASP A 98 -2.74 -5.09 -16.19
N ALA A 99 -2.34 -6.36 -16.14
CA ALA A 99 -0.92 -6.73 -16.05
C ALA A 99 -0.08 -6.20 -17.21
N SER A 100 -0.66 -6.04 -18.42
CA SER A 100 0.06 -5.56 -19.59
C SER A 100 0.22 -4.04 -19.63
N THR A 101 -0.71 -3.29 -19.02
CA THR A 101 -0.73 -1.84 -19.00
C THR A 101 -0.15 -1.23 -17.72
N LEU A 102 -0.05 -2.02 -16.64
CA LEU A 102 0.48 -1.58 -15.35
C LEU A 102 1.91 -1.00 -15.42
N PRO A 103 2.84 -1.47 -16.27
CA PRO A 103 4.15 -0.83 -16.42
C PRO A 103 4.10 0.66 -16.78
N GLY A 104 2.98 1.13 -17.33
CA GLY A 104 2.75 2.53 -17.63
C GLY A 104 2.30 3.40 -16.44
N VAL A 105 2.05 2.84 -15.28
CA VAL A 105 1.45 3.57 -14.12
C VAL A 105 2.25 4.81 -13.70
N CYS A 106 3.59 4.74 -13.74
CA CYS A 106 4.46 5.85 -13.39
C CYS A 106 4.58 6.86 -14.54
N ARG A 107 4.56 6.40 -15.79
CA ARG A 107 4.55 7.27 -16.97
C ARG A 107 3.26 8.12 -17.04
N ASP A 108 2.12 7.52 -16.67
CA ASP A 108 0.82 8.18 -16.66
C ASP A 108 0.64 9.12 -15.45
N ALA A 109 1.52 8.99 -14.45
CA ALA A 109 1.54 9.83 -13.26
C ALA A 109 1.86 11.29 -13.60
N PRO A 110 1.33 12.28 -12.84
CA PRO A 110 1.65 13.67 -13.07
C PRO A 110 3.15 13.94 -12.87
N LEU A 111 3.73 14.80 -13.68
CA LEU A 111 5.14 15.23 -13.54
C LEU A 111 5.40 15.79 -12.14
N HIS A 112 4.41 16.46 -11.57
CA HIS A 112 4.45 17.06 -10.25
C HIS A 112 3.20 16.64 -9.48
N GLY A 113 3.37 15.69 -8.57
CA GLY A 113 2.26 15.10 -7.84
C GLY A 113 2.60 13.71 -7.27
N TYR A 114 1.58 12.89 -7.12
CA TYR A 114 1.73 11.52 -6.63
C TYR A 114 0.61 10.61 -7.17
N THR A 115 0.82 9.32 -7.05
CA THR A 115 -0.16 8.30 -7.43
C THR A 115 -0.55 7.45 -6.22
N LEU A 116 -1.84 7.24 -6.06
CA LEU A 116 -2.41 6.25 -5.14
C LEU A 116 -2.82 5.02 -5.97
N LEU A 117 -2.21 3.86 -5.70
CA LEU A 117 -2.45 2.62 -6.44
C LEU A 117 -3.02 1.55 -5.51
N THR A 118 -4.06 0.84 -5.96
CA THR A 118 -4.58 -0.35 -5.26
C THR A 118 -4.65 -1.52 -6.23
N LEU A 119 -4.12 -2.66 -5.79
CA LEU A 119 -4.09 -3.90 -6.56
C LEU A 119 -4.83 -5.01 -5.80
N PRO A 120 -5.57 -5.91 -6.47
CA PRO A 120 -6.19 -7.04 -5.80
C PRO A 120 -5.15 -8.12 -5.50
N ALA A 121 -5.08 -8.58 -4.24
CA ALA A 121 -4.15 -9.63 -3.84
C ALA A 121 -4.38 -10.91 -4.66
N PHE A 122 -3.29 -11.65 -4.90
CA PHE A 122 -3.27 -12.93 -5.62
C PHE A 122 -3.73 -12.88 -7.08
N SER A 123 -3.82 -11.70 -7.66
CA SER A 123 -4.12 -11.51 -9.07
C SER A 123 -2.85 -11.41 -9.92
N ALA A 124 -2.97 -11.67 -11.21
CA ALA A 124 -1.85 -11.51 -12.14
C ALA A 124 -1.27 -10.09 -12.14
N VAL A 125 -2.10 -9.06 -11.96
CA VAL A 125 -1.64 -7.67 -11.88
C VAL A 125 -0.83 -7.40 -10.61
N HIS A 126 -1.17 -8.03 -9.48
CA HIS A 126 -0.39 -7.96 -8.26
C HIS A 126 0.96 -8.69 -8.39
N GLU A 127 0.95 -9.87 -9.01
CA GLU A 127 2.16 -10.65 -9.25
C GLU A 127 3.12 -9.91 -10.18
N ALA A 128 2.62 -9.38 -11.31
CA ALA A 128 3.41 -8.57 -12.22
C ALA A 128 4.04 -7.35 -11.52
N TYR A 129 3.26 -6.62 -10.71
CA TYR A 129 3.78 -5.49 -9.94
C TYR A 129 4.90 -5.91 -8.99
N ALA A 130 4.70 -6.99 -8.23
CA ALA A 130 5.68 -7.44 -7.25
C ALA A 130 7.01 -7.90 -7.89
N GLN A 131 6.95 -8.49 -9.08
CA GLN A 131 8.13 -9.01 -9.76
C GLN A 131 8.81 -7.97 -10.65
N GLU A 132 8.06 -7.13 -11.32
CA GLU A 132 8.53 -6.31 -12.43
C GLU A 132 8.63 -4.82 -12.10
N SER A 133 7.92 -4.32 -11.07
CA SER A 133 7.83 -2.88 -10.79
C SER A 133 9.17 -2.17 -10.60
N PRO A 134 10.26 -2.77 -10.09
CA PRO A 134 11.55 -2.10 -10.05
C PRO A 134 12.12 -1.73 -11.43
N GLY A 135 11.65 -2.41 -12.50
CA GLY A 135 12.03 -2.16 -13.88
C GLY A 135 11.07 -1.22 -14.63
N TYR A 136 10.01 -0.72 -14.00
CA TYR A 136 9.08 0.19 -14.67
C TYR A 136 9.73 1.56 -14.89
N ASP A 137 9.45 2.16 -16.05
CA ASP A 137 9.91 3.51 -16.37
C ASP A 137 9.43 4.51 -15.31
N ASP A 138 10.33 5.39 -14.87
CA ASP A 138 10.08 6.43 -13.86
C ASP A 138 9.65 5.93 -12.46
N MET A 139 9.72 4.63 -12.15
CA MET A 139 9.24 4.07 -10.88
C MET A 139 9.84 4.75 -9.64
N PHE A 140 11.12 5.09 -9.69
CA PHE A 140 11.81 5.76 -8.58
C PHE A 140 11.76 7.30 -8.67
N MET A 141 11.20 7.83 -9.76
CA MET A 141 11.13 9.28 -10.00
C MET A 141 9.74 9.84 -9.72
N ARG A 142 8.73 8.97 -9.62
CA ARG A 142 7.33 9.36 -9.40
C ARG A 142 6.85 8.85 -8.05
N PRO A 143 6.45 9.73 -7.12
CA PRO A 143 5.89 9.29 -5.86
C PRO A 143 4.65 8.41 -6.09
N LEU A 144 4.77 7.14 -5.71
CA LEU A 144 3.69 6.16 -5.79
C LEU A 144 3.56 5.48 -4.43
N VAL A 145 2.36 5.49 -3.90
CA VAL A 145 1.99 4.79 -2.67
C VAL A 145 0.66 4.08 -2.86
N GLY A 146 0.41 3.08 -2.06
CA GLY A 146 -0.84 2.34 -2.15
C GLY A 146 -0.84 1.10 -1.28
N TRP A 147 -1.71 0.18 -1.62
CA TRP A 147 -1.86 -1.05 -0.85
C TRP A 147 -2.49 -2.17 -1.69
N ILE A 148 -2.30 -3.38 -1.21
CA ILE A 148 -2.84 -4.58 -1.84
C ILE A 148 -4.14 -4.94 -1.15
N SER A 149 -5.25 -4.96 -1.90
CA SER A 149 -6.57 -5.27 -1.35
C SER A 149 -6.65 -6.72 -0.87
N GLY A 150 -7.50 -6.95 0.10
CA GLY A 150 -7.66 -8.25 0.75
C GLY A 150 -9.10 -8.57 1.06
N VAL A 151 -9.31 -9.69 1.73
CA VAL A 151 -10.60 -10.13 2.25
C VAL A 151 -10.46 -10.48 3.73
N HIS A 152 -11.57 -10.74 4.40
CA HIS A 152 -11.50 -11.26 5.76
C HIS A 152 -10.75 -12.60 5.79
N LEU A 153 -9.86 -12.78 6.77
CA LEU A 153 -8.98 -13.97 6.82
C LEU A 153 -9.75 -15.30 6.80
N SER A 154 -10.95 -15.35 7.39
CA SER A 154 -11.80 -16.55 7.33
C SER A 154 -12.43 -16.81 5.95
N GLU A 155 -12.27 -15.90 5.00
CA GLU A 155 -12.85 -15.97 3.64
C GLU A 155 -11.80 -16.12 2.54
N LEU A 156 -10.54 -16.25 2.89
CA LEU A 156 -9.41 -16.34 1.92
C LEU A 156 -9.61 -17.40 0.83
N GLN A 157 -10.33 -18.48 1.13
CA GLN A 157 -10.58 -19.56 0.16
C GLN A 157 -11.90 -19.41 -0.62
N ARG A 158 -12.74 -18.45 -0.24
CA ARG A 158 -14.12 -18.29 -0.78
C ARG A 158 -14.34 -16.97 -1.49
N ALA A 159 -13.69 -15.91 -1.03
CA ALA A 159 -13.81 -14.57 -1.59
C ALA A 159 -12.50 -14.17 -2.27
N ARG A 160 -12.61 -13.37 -3.30
CA ARG A 160 -11.45 -12.79 -4.00
C ARG A 160 -11.31 -11.33 -3.61
N PRO A 161 -10.10 -10.87 -3.31
CA PRO A 161 -9.82 -9.45 -3.18
C PRO A 161 -10.23 -8.71 -4.44
N CYS A 162 -10.75 -7.51 -4.26
CA CYS A 162 -11.19 -6.68 -5.39
C CYS A 162 -10.80 -5.22 -5.21
N VAL A 163 -10.80 -4.49 -6.30
CA VAL A 163 -10.66 -3.03 -6.33
C VAL A 163 -11.87 -2.41 -7.03
N VAL A 164 -12.12 -1.15 -6.72
CA VAL A 164 -13.29 -0.42 -7.24
C VAL A 164 -12.84 0.86 -7.92
N HIS A 165 -13.32 1.05 -9.15
CA HIS A 165 -13.17 2.29 -9.88
C HIS A 165 -14.46 3.13 -9.70
N GLY A 166 -14.37 4.15 -8.84
CA GLY A 166 -15.52 4.94 -8.41
C GLY A 166 -16.27 5.70 -9.51
N PRO A 167 -15.62 6.21 -10.58
CA PRO A 167 -16.33 6.95 -11.64
C PRO A 167 -17.41 6.14 -12.36
N ASP A 168 -17.18 4.87 -12.59
CA ASP A 168 -18.14 3.98 -13.26
C ASP A 168 -18.75 2.92 -12.31
N GLY A 169 -18.22 2.82 -11.09
CA GLY A 169 -18.65 1.83 -10.10
C GLY A 169 -18.25 0.39 -10.43
N GLN A 170 -17.30 0.20 -11.36
CA GLN A 170 -16.81 -1.12 -11.74
C GLN A 170 -15.92 -1.72 -10.64
N VAL A 171 -16.07 -3.03 -10.46
CA VAL A 171 -15.29 -3.82 -9.50
C VAL A 171 -14.45 -4.83 -10.27
N TYR A 172 -13.16 -4.85 -9.96
CA TYR A 172 -12.19 -5.72 -10.63
C TYR A 172 -11.47 -6.61 -9.62
N THR A 173 -11.24 -7.86 -10.01
CA THR A 173 -10.44 -8.84 -9.27
C THR A 173 -9.11 -9.16 -9.96
N ASP A 174 -8.91 -8.61 -11.15
CA ASP A 174 -7.79 -8.89 -12.06
C ASP A 174 -7.09 -7.62 -12.58
N ARG A 175 -7.52 -6.44 -12.13
CA ARG A 175 -6.99 -5.13 -12.53
C ARG A 175 -6.66 -4.28 -11.32
N GLY A 176 -5.68 -3.39 -11.48
CA GLY A 176 -5.40 -2.35 -10.51
C GLY A 176 -6.18 -1.07 -10.82
N VAL A 177 -6.42 -0.26 -9.81
CA VAL A 177 -6.97 1.10 -9.94
C VAL A 177 -6.02 2.11 -9.36
N ALA A 178 -5.85 3.22 -10.05
CA ALA A 178 -5.00 4.33 -9.62
C ALA A 178 -5.76 5.63 -9.56
N LEU A 179 -5.33 6.51 -8.64
CA LEU A 179 -5.72 7.91 -8.57
C LEU A 179 -4.45 8.76 -8.69
N HIS A 180 -4.27 9.40 -9.82
CA HIS A 180 -3.16 10.30 -10.11
C HIS A 180 -3.50 11.70 -9.63
N VAL A 181 -2.72 12.23 -8.70
CA VAL A 181 -2.98 13.49 -8.00
C VAL A 181 -1.92 14.53 -8.38
N PRO A 182 -2.22 15.49 -9.27
CA PRO A 182 -1.30 16.58 -9.57
C PRO A 182 -1.24 17.55 -8.39
N LEU A 183 -0.06 18.08 -8.09
CA LEU A 183 0.17 19.09 -7.07
C LEU A 183 0.59 20.42 -7.68
N PRO A 184 0.29 21.56 -7.03
CA PRO A 184 0.87 22.85 -7.39
C PRO A 184 2.40 22.84 -7.25
N LEU A 185 3.10 23.64 -8.05
CA LEU A 185 4.58 23.74 -8.01
C LEU A 185 5.15 24.16 -6.64
N THR A 186 4.31 24.73 -5.77
CA THR A 186 4.65 25.12 -4.41
C THR A 186 4.59 23.97 -3.40
N HIS A 187 4.14 22.80 -3.84
CA HIS A 187 3.98 21.60 -3.00
C HIS A 187 4.71 20.44 -3.63
N TYR A 188 5.17 19.52 -2.84
CA TYR A 188 5.73 18.25 -3.30
C TYR A 188 5.21 17.10 -2.46
N ALA A 189 5.14 15.91 -3.04
CA ALA A 189 4.84 14.69 -2.31
C ALA A 189 6.14 14.13 -1.72
N HIS A 190 6.11 13.84 -0.43
CA HIS A 190 7.17 13.12 0.26
C HIS A 190 6.64 11.76 0.69
N VAL A 191 7.34 10.69 0.28
CA VAL A 191 7.04 9.33 0.70
C VAL A 191 8.02 8.95 1.80
N ASP A 192 7.49 8.53 2.94
CA ASP A 192 8.28 8.07 4.07
C ASP A 192 7.83 6.66 4.47
N ILE A 193 8.79 5.82 4.86
CA ILE A 193 8.54 4.45 5.28
C ILE A 193 8.77 4.34 6.78
N VAL A 194 7.67 4.17 7.52
CA VAL A 194 7.74 3.92 8.96
C VAL A 194 7.83 2.42 9.21
N ASN A 195 9.01 1.95 9.58
CA ASN A 195 9.22 0.56 9.96
C ASN A 195 9.24 0.43 11.49
N LEU A 196 8.30 -0.33 12.04
CA LEU A 196 8.22 -0.60 13.49
C LEU A 196 9.21 -1.66 13.98
N PHE A 197 9.81 -2.41 13.05
CA PHE A 197 10.80 -3.44 13.36
C PHE A 197 12.21 -2.89 13.16
N ARG A 198 13.14 -3.42 13.93
CA ARG A 198 14.58 -3.21 13.71
C ARG A 198 15.18 -4.50 13.19
N PRO A 199 16.06 -4.44 12.18
CA PRO A 199 16.77 -5.63 11.73
C PRO A 199 17.51 -6.29 12.91
N GLY A 200 17.31 -7.58 13.08
CA GLY A 200 18.07 -8.40 14.01
C GLY A 200 19.33 -8.95 13.34
N HIS A 201 20.16 -9.60 14.12
CA HIS A 201 21.24 -10.42 13.60
C HIS A 201 20.71 -11.82 13.37
N GLY A 202 20.61 -12.22 12.14
CA GLY A 202 20.14 -13.54 11.72
C GLY A 202 20.93 -14.02 10.52
N PRO A 203 20.72 -15.29 10.10
CA PRO A 203 21.36 -15.82 8.91
C PRO A 203 20.85 -15.11 7.66
N VAL A 204 21.66 -15.14 6.61
CA VAL A 204 21.25 -14.67 5.29
C VAL A 204 20.49 -15.79 4.58
N ILE A 205 19.26 -15.48 4.16
CA ILE A 205 18.41 -16.40 3.40
C ILE A 205 18.39 -15.93 1.96
N GLU A 206 18.85 -16.78 1.04
CA GLU A 206 18.90 -16.49 -0.39
C GLU A 206 17.90 -17.40 -1.13
N PHE A 207 17.09 -16.82 -2.00
CA PHE A 207 16.13 -17.53 -2.84
C PHE A 207 16.63 -17.57 -4.28
N GLU A 208 16.56 -18.74 -4.94
CA GLU A 208 17.01 -18.90 -6.33
C GLU A 208 16.06 -18.23 -7.33
N HIS A 209 14.79 -18.11 -6.96
CA HIS A 209 13.74 -17.54 -7.82
C HIS A 209 12.90 -16.52 -7.04
N GLY A 210 12.44 -15.49 -7.72
CA GLY A 210 11.42 -14.58 -7.20
C GLY A 210 10.04 -15.25 -7.17
N GLY A 211 9.12 -14.73 -6.33
CA GLY A 211 7.76 -15.23 -6.22
C GLY A 211 7.20 -15.13 -4.81
N PHE A 212 6.01 -15.66 -4.62
CA PHE A 212 5.29 -15.64 -3.34
C PHE A 212 5.39 -16.97 -2.56
N THR A 213 6.05 -17.96 -3.13
CA THR A 213 6.26 -19.27 -2.51
C THR A 213 7.73 -19.68 -2.64
N ALA A 214 8.25 -20.34 -1.61
CA ALA A 214 9.60 -20.87 -1.62
C ALA A 214 9.64 -22.20 -0.84
N HIS A 215 10.34 -23.19 -1.39
CA HIS A 215 10.59 -24.48 -0.75
C HIS A 215 12.03 -24.60 -0.31
N GLU A 216 12.92 -24.46 -1.29
CA GLU A 216 14.35 -24.54 -1.12
C GLU A 216 14.94 -23.13 -1.12
N CYS A 217 15.91 -22.93 -0.24
CA CYS A 217 16.67 -21.68 -0.13
C CYS A 217 18.12 -22.01 0.25
N ARG A 218 18.98 -21.01 0.22
CA ARG A 218 20.30 -21.08 0.83
C ARG A 218 20.29 -20.28 2.13
N ILE A 219 20.76 -20.89 3.19
CA ILE A 219 20.92 -20.25 4.49
C ILE A 219 22.40 -20.24 4.85
N ASP A 220 22.98 -19.05 4.90
CA ASP A 220 24.43 -18.83 5.00
C ASP A 220 25.21 -19.67 3.97
N GLY A 221 24.70 -19.69 2.72
CA GLY A 221 25.28 -20.43 1.60
C GLY A 221 24.95 -21.92 1.54
N HIS A 222 24.31 -22.50 2.56
CA HIS A 222 23.94 -23.93 2.61
C HIS A 222 22.51 -24.15 2.14
N ARG A 223 22.32 -25.09 1.20
CA ARG A 223 20.97 -25.45 0.72
C ARG A 223 20.16 -26.12 1.82
N ARG A 224 18.93 -25.60 2.06
CA ARG A 224 18.02 -26.05 3.10
C ARG A 224 16.58 -25.98 2.61
N ASN A 225 15.71 -26.82 3.16
CA ASN A 225 14.27 -26.62 3.07
C ASN A 225 13.87 -25.50 4.07
N LEU A 226 13.15 -24.49 3.58
CA LEU A 226 12.81 -23.31 4.38
C LEU A 226 11.85 -23.64 5.52
N HIS A 227 10.84 -24.51 5.26
CA HIS A 227 9.89 -24.95 6.29
C HIS A 227 10.60 -25.64 7.45
N ASP A 228 11.44 -26.63 7.14
CA ASP A 228 12.14 -27.43 8.15
C ASP A 228 13.09 -26.56 8.97
N TRP A 229 13.82 -25.67 8.32
CA TRP A 229 14.72 -24.76 8.99
C TRP A 229 13.98 -23.82 9.95
N MET A 230 12.85 -23.26 9.54
CA MET A 230 12.04 -22.37 10.39
C MET A 230 11.42 -23.12 11.57
N ALA A 231 11.00 -24.38 11.35
CA ALA A 231 10.48 -25.23 12.41
C ALA A 231 11.57 -25.59 13.44
N GLU A 232 12.77 -25.96 12.96
CA GLU A 232 13.93 -26.24 13.83
C GLU A 232 14.31 -25.06 14.72
N HIS A 233 14.20 -23.83 14.19
CA HIS A 233 14.59 -22.61 14.91
C HIS A 233 13.43 -21.94 15.64
N ALA A 234 12.26 -22.57 15.67
CA ALA A 234 11.05 -22.04 16.31
C ALA A 234 10.77 -20.57 15.96
N HIS A 235 10.90 -20.22 14.66
CA HIS A 235 10.71 -18.84 14.19
C HIS A 235 9.31 -18.32 14.56
N ASP A 236 9.27 -17.14 15.18
CA ASP A 236 7.99 -16.48 15.49
C ASP A 236 7.41 -15.87 14.19
N MET A 237 6.37 -16.51 13.68
CA MET A 237 5.67 -16.09 12.45
C MET A 237 5.09 -14.67 12.50
N ARG A 238 5.02 -14.04 13.66
CA ARG A 238 4.62 -12.63 13.82
C ARG A 238 5.77 -11.66 13.48
N LEU A 239 7.00 -12.15 13.42
CA LEU A 239 8.17 -11.37 13.04
C LEU A 239 8.44 -11.55 11.55
N PRO A 240 8.49 -10.45 10.77
CA PRO A 240 8.83 -10.55 9.37
C PRO A 240 10.31 -10.88 9.15
N LEU A 241 10.63 -11.47 8.02
CA LEU A 241 11.99 -11.44 7.48
C LEU A 241 12.30 -10.01 7.01
N VAL A 242 13.58 -9.69 6.87
CA VAL A 242 14.03 -8.39 6.36
C VAL A 242 14.74 -8.62 5.03
N ALA A 243 14.24 -8.02 3.97
CA ALA A 243 14.95 -7.93 2.71
C ALA A 243 15.73 -6.61 2.65
N ASP A 244 16.98 -6.68 2.22
CA ASP A 244 17.83 -5.50 2.01
C ASP A 244 17.88 -5.18 0.51
N TYR A 245 17.30 -4.05 0.14
CA TYR A 245 17.37 -3.50 -1.21
C TYR A 245 18.35 -2.32 -1.23
N CYS A 246 19.63 -2.61 -1.33
CA CYS A 246 20.68 -1.58 -1.39
C CYS A 246 20.67 -0.61 -0.19
N GLY A 247 20.43 -1.14 1.01
CA GLY A 247 20.36 -0.36 2.26
C GLY A 247 18.93 0.04 2.67
N ALA A 248 17.92 -0.17 1.83
CA ALA A 248 16.53 -0.01 2.20
C ALA A 248 16.00 -1.34 2.75
N HIS A 249 15.63 -1.35 4.03
CA HIS A 249 15.09 -2.55 4.68
C HIS A 249 13.59 -2.66 4.49
N VAL A 250 13.14 -3.76 3.90
CA VAL A 250 11.72 -4.05 3.64
C VAL A 250 11.32 -5.30 4.40
N ASN A 251 10.18 -5.25 5.09
CA ASN A 251 9.63 -6.40 5.80
C ASN A 251 8.96 -7.37 4.83
N VAL A 252 9.32 -8.65 4.94
CA VAL A 252 8.72 -9.75 4.19
C VAL A 252 7.99 -10.66 5.16
N SER A 253 6.68 -10.58 5.19
CA SER A 253 5.85 -11.40 6.08
C SER A 253 5.64 -12.79 5.52
N ILE A 254 5.77 -13.79 6.37
CA ILE A 254 5.46 -15.17 6.04
C ILE A 254 3.97 -15.41 6.30
N LYS A 255 3.23 -15.77 5.27
CA LYS A 255 1.79 -16.00 5.36
C LYS A 255 1.45 -17.37 5.97
N ALA A 256 2.15 -18.39 5.55
CA ALA A 256 1.95 -19.77 6.01
C ALA A 256 3.23 -20.58 5.80
N LEU A 257 3.43 -21.56 6.64
CA LEU A 257 4.43 -22.62 6.50
C LEU A 257 3.68 -23.93 6.32
N ASN A 258 3.84 -24.60 5.19
CA ASN A 258 3.22 -25.88 4.88
C ASN A 258 4.29 -26.90 4.59
N ALA A 259 4.21 -28.08 5.22
CA ALA A 259 5.19 -29.16 5.03
C ALA A 259 5.09 -29.83 3.64
N GLU A 260 3.96 -29.70 2.95
CA GLU A 260 3.63 -30.44 1.72
C GLU A 260 3.64 -29.59 0.45
N GLN A 261 4.12 -28.35 0.49
CA GLN A 261 4.23 -27.50 -0.69
C GLN A 261 5.62 -26.96 -0.88
#